data_31cfafadca3df67e32cc1d98f71144e5
#
_entry.id   31cfafadca3df67e32cc1d98f71144e5
#
_cell.length_a   1.000
_cell.length_b   1.000
_cell.length_c   1.000
_cell.angle_alpha   90.00
_cell.angle_beta   90.00
_cell.angle_gamma   90.00
#
_symmetry.space_group_name_H-M   'P 1'
#
loop_
_entity.id
_entity.type
_entity.pdbx_description
1 polymer ?
#
loop_
_entity_poly.entity_id
_entity_poly.type
_entity_poly.pdbx_seq_one_letter_code
_entity_poly.pdbx_strand_id
1 'polypeptide(L)'
;MSIANDEVIIRMVGKLTLEFPDIDQLKVRGIIEEVLYKYDVVPQETGLIVSDVEDKLQIYLAVKKLDGLSLKTLKNYNYNLIKFADMLRKPLATVTTMDLRMFLAQRCKNMKPSSTNEQIFILKSFFGWLFIEEYIPKNPTSKLKQTKVPSRLREALSVDEIEILRQKCKSVREKALLEFTYSSGCRLAEIVDINKEDIDWNNKTLKVIGKGNKERVVCFNTKAKYLLKEYILSRRDNNCALFVASKGPHNRLGGRSIERIINVIADRAQLGKSIYPHLLRHSIATHLLAAGMALHNVQALLGHSDPKTTQIYAETSIENVVYEYKRIS
;
A
#
# COMPACT_ATOMS: atom_id res chain seq x y z
N MET A 1 20.52 -45.60 19.91
CA MET A 1 20.48 -44.38 19.06
C MET A 1 21.31 -44.68 17.82
N SER A 2 20.93 -44.11 16.67
CA SER A 2 21.76 -44.24 15.47
C SER A 2 23.01 -43.36 15.62
N ILE A 3 24.12 -43.71 14.97
CA ILE A 3 25.36 -42.90 14.97
C ILE A 3 25.09 -41.48 14.52
N ALA A 4 24.11 -41.27 13.64
CA ALA A 4 23.70 -39.96 13.16
C ALA A 4 22.98 -39.12 14.23
N ASN A 5 22.21 -39.74 15.14
CA ASN A 5 21.58 -39.05 16.26
C ASN A 5 22.64 -38.52 17.24
N ASP A 6 23.68 -39.31 17.55
CA ASP A 6 24.76 -38.89 18.46
C ASP A 6 25.54 -37.73 17.87
N GLU A 7 25.82 -37.72 16.57
CA GLU A 7 26.53 -36.63 15.90
C GLU A 7 25.71 -35.30 15.97
N VAL A 8 24.39 -35.36 15.75
CA VAL A 8 23.50 -34.22 15.84
C VAL A 8 23.45 -33.65 17.25
N ILE A 9 23.38 -34.52 18.28
CA ILE A 9 23.37 -34.11 19.68
C ILE A 9 24.65 -33.36 20.03
N ILE A 10 25.82 -33.91 19.65
CA ILE A 10 27.12 -33.28 19.89
C ILE A 10 27.22 -31.92 19.24
N ARG A 11 26.79 -31.80 17.96
CA ARG A 11 26.81 -30.53 17.24
C ARG A 11 25.87 -29.48 17.86
N MET A 12 24.68 -29.89 18.29
CA MET A 12 23.72 -29.00 18.95
C MET A 12 24.24 -28.50 20.28
N VAL A 13 24.72 -29.36 21.15
CA VAL A 13 25.31 -29.01 22.45
C VAL A 13 26.50 -28.09 22.24
N GLY A 14 27.40 -28.40 21.30
CA GLY A 14 28.55 -27.54 21.00
C GLY A 14 28.18 -26.16 20.54
N LYS A 15 27.22 -25.99 19.64
CA LYS A 15 26.73 -24.66 19.19
C LYS A 15 26.07 -23.90 20.31
N LEU A 16 25.22 -24.54 21.12
CA LEU A 16 24.58 -23.89 22.25
C LEU A 16 25.57 -23.42 23.31
N THR A 17 26.64 -24.19 23.54
CA THR A 17 27.70 -23.80 24.47
C THR A 17 28.51 -22.58 23.99
N LEU A 18 28.70 -22.45 22.66
CA LEU A 18 29.38 -21.28 22.09
C LEU A 18 28.55 -20.00 22.22
N GLU A 19 27.22 -20.07 22.06
CA GLU A 19 26.35 -18.92 22.18
C GLU A 19 25.95 -18.58 23.63
N PHE A 20 25.91 -19.60 24.49
CA PHE A 20 25.51 -19.49 25.90
C PHE A 20 26.55 -20.19 26.79
N PRO A 21 27.68 -19.54 27.12
CA PRO A 21 28.79 -20.16 27.85
C PRO A 21 28.43 -20.77 29.22
N ASP A 22 27.41 -20.22 29.87
CA ASP A 22 26.96 -20.64 31.21
C ASP A 22 25.92 -21.78 31.16
N ILE A 23 25.69 -22.40 29.99
CA ILE A 23 24.69 -23.46 29.83
C ILE A 23 25.15 -24.78 30.46
N ASP A 24 24.28 -25.45 31.18
CA ASP A 24 24.52 -26.83 31.68
C ASP A 24 24.46 -27.83 30.52
N GLN A 25 25.64 -28.20 30.00
CA GLN A 25 25.77 -29.06 28.83
C GLN A 25 25.16 -30.46 29.06
N LEU A 26 25.24 -31.02 30.27
CA LEU A 26 24.67 -32.33 30.56
C LEU A 26 23.14 -32.29 30.56
N LYS A 27 22.57 -31.25 31.14
CA LYS A 27 21.12 -31.06 31.16
C LYS A 27 20.55 -30.83 29.75
N VAL A 28 21.23 -29.98 28.95
CA VAL A 28 20.85 -29.73 27.55
C VAL A 28 20.97 -30.99 26.71
N ARG A 29 22.04 -31.74 26.87
CA ARG A 29 22.22 -33.02 26.20
C ARG A 29 21.07 -33.98 26.52
N GLY A 30 20.69 -34.15 27.80
CA GLY A 30 19.58 -35.01 28.20
C GLY A 30 18.24 -34.60 27.57
N ILE A 31 17.95 -33.27 27.50
CA ILE A 31 16.73 -32.74 26.84
C ILE A 31 16.72 -33.08 25.35
N ILE A 32 17.86 -32.91 24.67
CA ILE A 32 17.95 -33.18 23.23
C ILE A 32 17.83 -34.69 22.97
N GLU A 33 18.45 -35.54 23.80
CA GLU A 33 18.35 -37.03 23.75
C GLU A 33 16.89 -37.47 23.92
N GLU A 34 16.17 -36.91 24.89
CA GLU A 34 14.76 -37.22 25.13
C GLU A 34 13.88 -36.86 23.91
N VAL A 35 14.12 -35.68 23.31
CA VAL A 35 13.38 -35.24 22.12
C VAL A 35 13.69 -36.14 20.91
N LEU A 36 14.96 -36.48 20.69
CA LEU A 36 15.40 -37.30 19.54
C LEU A 36 15.17 -38.77 19.69
N TYR A 37 14.79 -39.27 20.86
CA TYR A 37 14.58 -40.71 21.14
C TYR A 37 13.56 -41.36 20.19
N LYS A 38 12.57 -40.60 19.72
CA LYS A 38 11.51 -41.05 18.81
C LYS A 38 11.81 -40.81 17.32
N TYR A 39 13.00 -40.32 17.00
CA TYR A 39 13.35 -39.93 15.62
C TYR A 39 14.62 -40.64 15.16
N ASP A 40 14.60 -41.15 13.95
CA ASP A 40 15.80 -41.57 13.23
C ASP A 40 16.27 -40.42 12.35
N VAL A 41 17.40 -39.81 12.73
CA VAL A 41 17.99 -38.71 11.94
C VAL A 41 18.82 -39.34 10.83
N VAL A 42 18.45 -39.06 9.60
CA VAL A 42 19.22 -39.46 8.42
C VAL A 42 19.97 -38.23 7.91
N PRO A 43 21.32 -38.26 7.81
CA PRO A 43 22.09 -37.20 7.20
C PRO A 43 21.63 -37.00 5.76
N GLN A 44 21.14 -35.81 5.43
CA GLN A 44 20.97 -35.44 4.02
C GLN A 44 22.34 -35.12 3.43
N GLU A 45 22.65 -35.68 2.25
CA GLU A 45 23.81 -35.23 1.47
C GLU A 45 23.71 -33.71 1.27
N THR A 46 24.54 -32.99 2.00
CA THR A 46 24.62 -31.54 1.91
C THR A 46 25.44 -31.14 0.70
N GLY A 47 24.84 -31.17 -0.47
CA GLY A 47 25.16 -30.15 -1.45
C GLY A 47 24.86 -28.82 -0.77
N LEU A 48 25.72 -27.80 -0.93
CA LEU A 48 25.51 -26.44 -0.43
C LEU A 48 24.04 -26.08 -0.62
N ILE A 49 23.29 -25.92 0.50
CA ILE A 49 21.88 -25.53 0.45
C ILE A 49 21.87 -24.06 -0.01
N VAL A 50 21.97 -23.87 -1.30
CA VAL A 50 21.85 -22.55 -1.92
C VAL A 50 20.35 -22.26 -2.01
N SER A 51 19.94 -21.18 -1.41
CA SER A 51 18.57 -20.68 -1.57
C SER A 51 18.35 -20.36 -3.05
N ASP A 52 17.34 -20.97 -3.66
CA ASP A 52 16.93 -20.75 -5.04
C ASP A 52 15.90 -19.61 -5.19
N VAL A 53 15.67 -18.86 -4.10
CA VAL A 53 14.66 -17.81 -4.06
C VAL A 53 14.97 -16.68 -5.03
N GLU A 54 16.24 -16.26 -5.15
CA GLU A 54 16.62 -15.13 -6.00
C GLU A 54 16.39 -15.44 -7.49
N ASP A 55 16.78 -16.63 -7.95
CA ASP A 55 16.57 -17.05 -9.34
C ASP A 55 15.08 -17.13 -9.67
N LYS A 56 14.30 -17.77 -8.81
CA LYS A 56 12.84 -17.89 -8.99
C LYS A 56 12.14 -16.55 -8.88
N LEU A 57 12.65 -15.64 -8.04
CA LEU A 57 12.11 -14.28 -7.90
C LEU A 57 12.25 -13.48 -9.19
N GLN A 58 13.41 -13.56 -9.88
CA GLN A 58 13.60 -12.85 -11.13
C GLN A 58 12.61 -13.33 -12.22
N ILE A 59 12.44 -14.64 -12.34
CA ILE A 59 11.47 -15.24 -13.27
C ILE A 59 10.04 -14.79 -12.91
N TYR A 60 9.67 -14.89 -11.63
CA TYR A 60 8.37 -14.46 -11.14
C TYR A 60 8.04 -13.00 -11.48
N LEU A 61 9.00 -12.09 -11.24
CA LEU A 61 8.81 -10.67 -11.54
C LEU A 61 8.68 -10.41 -13.04
N ALA A 62 9.42 -11.16 -13.88
CA ALA A 62 9.28 -11.08 -15.33
C ALA A 62 7.89 -11.54 -15.80
N VAL A 63 7.39 -12.68 -15.28
CA VAL A 63 6.04 -13.17 -15.55
C VAL A 63 4.99 -12.14 -15.10
N LYS A 64 5.13 -11.61 -13.87
CA LYS A 64 4.18 -10.60 -13.36
C LYS A 64 4.21 -9.28 -14.13
N LYS A 65 5.33 -8.94 -14.75
CA LYS A 65 5.42 -7.82 -15.69
C LYS A 65 4.63 -8.11 -16.98
N LEU A 66 4.73 -9.31 -17.53
CA LEU A 66 3.92 -9.76 -18.67
C LEU A 66 2.42 -9.79 -18.34
N ASP A 67 2.05 -10.16 -17.10
CA ASP A 67 0.68 -10.10 -16.58
C ASP A 67 0.16 -8.63 -16.45
N GLY A 68 0.97 -7.62 -16.79
CA GLY A 68 0.56 -6.21 -16.77
C GLY A 68 0.65 -5.54 -15.40
N LEU A 69 1.36 -6.11 -14.42
CA LEU A 69 1.55 -5.45 -13.14
C LEU A 69 2.42 -4.19 -13.28
N SER A 70 2.02 -3.12 -12.56
CA SER A 70 2.76 -1.86 -12.58
C SER A 70 4.17 -2.00 -11.99
N LEU A 71 5.13 -1.20 -12.49
CA LEU A 71 6.49 -1.17 -11.97
C LEU A 71 6.55 -0.91 -10.45
N LYS A 72 5.62 -0.11 -9.93
CA LYS A 72 5.51 0.15 -8.49
C LYS A 72 5.13 -1.12 -7.71
N THR A 73 4.19 -1.90 -8.23
CA THR A 73 3.79 -3.19 -7.64
C THR A 73 4.94 -4.19 -7.68
N LEU A 74 5.65 -4.28 -8.82
CA LEU A 74 6.79 -5.18 -8.98
C LEU A 74 7.93 -4.82 -8.01
N LYS A 75 8.24 -3.53 -7.84
CA LYS A 75 9.24 -3.07 -6.84
C LYS A 75 8.83 -3.44 -5.42
N ASN A 76 7.55 -3.32 -5.08
CA ASN A 76 7.03 -3.72 -3.77
C ASN A 76 7.15 -5.24 -3.55
N TYR A 77 6.79 -6.04 -4.54
CA TYR A 77 6.95 -7.49 -4.50
C TYR A 77 8.41 -7.89 -4.32
N ASN A 78 9.29 -7.33 -5.15
CA ASN A 78 10.73 -7.59 -5.08
C ASN A 78 11.27 -7.28 -3.69
N TYR A 79 11.00 -6.09 -3.15
CA TYR A 79 11.48 -5.68 -1.83
C TYR A 79 11.04 -6.66 -0.73
N ASN A 80 9.77 -7.07 -0.72
CA ASN A 80 9.25 -7.94 0.32
C ASN A 80 9.73 -9.40 0.18
N LEU A 81 9.89 -9.89 -1.04
CA LEU A 81 10.37 -11.25 -1.29
C LEU A 81 11.88 -11.39 -1.07
N ILE A 82 12.68 -10.34 -1.33
CA ILE A 82 14.09 -10.31 -0.91
C ILE A 82 14.19 -10.40 0.63
N LYS A 83 13.37 -9.63 1.36
CA LYS A 83 13.35 -9.73 2.83
C LYS A 83 12.93 -11.11 3.33
N PHE A 84 12.06 -11.79 2.61
CA PHE A 84 11.74 -13.18 2.87
C PHE A 84 12.94 -14.10 2.63
N ALA A 85 13.64 -13.94 1.50
CA ALA A 85 14.82 -14.71 1.15
C ALA A 85 15.97 -14.55 2.18
N ASP A 86 16.22 -13.31 2.62
CA ASP A 86 17.24 -12.98 3.63
C ASP A 86 17.00 -13.73 4.96
N MET A 87 15.73 -13.88 5.35
CA MET A 87 15.37 -14.52 6.63
C MET A 87 15.28 -16.04 6.54
N LEU A 88 14.87 -16.57 5.39
CA LEU A 88 14.63 -17.99 5.21
C LEU A 88 15.63 -18.58 4.19
N ARG A 89 16.83 -18.90 4.68
CA ARG A 89 17.93 -19.41 3.86
C ARG A 89 17.82 -20.90 3.60
N LYS A 90 16.74 -21.32 2.90
CA LYS A 90 16.56 -22.74 2.51
C LYS A 90 15.86 -22.85 1.15
N PRO A 91 15.97 -24.01 0.45
CA PRO A 91 15.32 -24.23 -0.83
C PRO A 91 13.81 -24.05 -0.76
N LEU A 92 13.21 -23.41 -1.76
CA LEU A 92 11.77 -23.12 -1.82
C LEU A 92 10.90 -24.37 -1.69
N ALA A 93 11.34 -25.50 -2.28
CA ALA A 93 10.63 -26.78 -2.21
C ALA A 93 10.49 -27.33 -0.77
N THR A 94 11.36 -26.91 0.16
CA THR A 94 11.36 -27.35 1.57
C THR A 94 10.63 -26.40 2.51
N VAL A 95 10.13 -25.28 2.00
CA VAL A 95 9.42 -24.26 2.80
C VAL A 95 8.09 -24.82 3.28
N THR A 96 7.87 -24.76 4.59
CA THR A 96 6.63 -25.20 5.23
C THR A 96 5.72 -24.03 5.60
N THR A 97 4.45 -24.32 5.88
CA THR A 97 3.52 -23.32 6.44
C THR A 97 4.03 -22.71 7.76
N MET A 98 4.77 -23.51 8.57
CA MET A 98 5.31 -23.04 9.85
C MET A 98 6.41 -22.01 9.62
N ASP A 99 7.31 -22.25 8.65
CA ASP A 99 8.35 -21.27 8.29
C ASP A 99 7.73 -19.91 7.90
N LEU A 100 6.68 -19.95 7.09
CA LEU A 100 5.97 -18.72 6.69
C LEU A 100 5.30 -18.01 7.88
N ARG A 101 4.76 -18.78 8.84
CA ARG A 101 4.19 -18.20 10.06
C ARG A 101 5.26 -17.56 10.95
N MET A 102 6.42 -18.21 11.10
CA MET A 102 7.54 -17.64 11.87
C MET A 102 8.09 -16.38 11.20
N PHE A 103 8.27 -16.40 9.87
CA PHE A 103 8.63 -15.21 9.11
C PHE A 103 7.64 -14.07 9.32
N LEU A 104 6.35 -14.33 9.17
CA LEU A 104 5.31 -13.32 9.38
C LEU A 104 5.27 -12.81 10.81
N ALA A 105 5.42 -13.68 11.81
CA ALA A 105 5.44 -13.29 13.21
C ALA A 105 6.59 -12.32 13.52
N GLN A 106 7.79 -12.59 13.01
CA GLN A 106 8.95 -11.73 13.18
C GLN A 106 8.83 -10.45 12.34
N ARG A 107 8.52 -10.57 11.05
CA ARG A 107 8.46 -9.44 10.10
C ARG A 107 7.36 -8.45 10.42
N CYS A 108 6.20 -8.94 10.87
CA CYS A 108 5.00 -8.15 11.09
C CYS A 108 4.77 -7.75 12.55
N LYS A 109 5.70 -8.01 13.46
CA LYS A 109 5.58 -7.75 14.91
C LYS A 109 5.01 -6.37 15.24
N ASN A 110 5.46 -5.34 14.52
CA ASN A 110 5.05 -3.94 14.74
C ASN A 110 4.23 -3.36 13.56
N MET A 111 3.68 -4.20 12.68
CA MET A 111 2.92 -3.75 11.54
C MET A 111 1.42 -3.67 11.85
N LYS A 112 0.75 -2.75 11.13
CA LYS A 112 -0.73 -2.70 11.15
C LYS A 112 -1.30 -3.96 10.46
N PRO A 113 -2.50 -4.43 10.88
CA PRO A 113 -3.14 -5.61 10.27
C PRO A 113 -3.26 -5.56 8.74
N SER A 114 -3.52 -4.37 8.17
CA SER A 114 -3.56 -4.17 6.72
C SER A 114 -2.22 -4.43 6.04
N SER A 115 -1.11 -3.99 6.66
CA SER A 115 0.25 -4.23 6.13
C SER A 115 0.65 -5.69 6.29
N THR A 116 0.23 -6.36 7.36
CA THR A 116 0.40 -7.81 7.54
C THR A 116 -0.34 -8.58 6.44
N ASN A 117 -1.57 -8.18 6.11
CA ASN A 117 -2.34 -8.79 5.03
C ASN A 117 -1.67 -8.59 3.66
N GLU A 118 -1.01 -7.46 3.44
CA GLU A 118 -0.21 -7.24 2.22
C GLU A 118 0.96 -8.22 2.13
N GLN A 119 1.68 -8.47 3.24
CA GLN A 119 2.74 -9.48 3.28
C GLN A 119 2.20 -10.88 2.95
N ILE A 120 1.08 -11.26 3.57
CA ILE A 120 0.41 -12.54 3.30
C ILE A 120 -0.01 -12.64 1.83
N PHE A 121 -0.52 -11.56 1.24
CA PHE A 121 -0.93 -11.52 -0.16
C PHE A 121 0.26 -11.73 -1.10
N ILE A 122 1.39 -11.06 -0.84
CA ILE A 122 2.61 -11.20 -1.64
C ILE A 122 3.14 -12.64 -1.59
N LEU A 123 3.21 -13.23 -0.39
CA LEU A 123 3.63 -14.63 -0.23
C LEU A 123 2.68 -15.59 -0.95
N LYS A 124 1.37 -15.38 -0.83
CA LYS A 124 0.37 -16.21 -1.54
C LYS A 124 0.51 -16.11 -3.05
N SER A 125 0.78 -14.92 -3.58
CA SER A 125 0.98 -14.71 -5.00
C SER A 125 2.24 -15.43 -5.50
N PHE A 126 3.35 -15.34 -4.76
CA PHE A 126 4.62 -15.96 -5.12
C PHE A 126 4.57 -17.49 -5.02
N PHE A 127 4.17 -18.02 -3.87
CA PHE A 127 4.09 -19.47 -3.67
C PHE A 127 2.96 -20.13 -4.49
N GLY A 128 1.89 -19.39 -4.78
CA GLY A 128 0.85 -19.84 -5.70
C GLY A 128 1.39 -20.01 -7.11
N TRP A 129 2.18 -19.04 -7.59
CA TRP A 129 2.86 -19.13 -8.87
C TRP A 129 3.88 -20.30 -8.90
N LEU A 130 4.74 -20.42 -7.89
CA LEU A 130 5.71 -21.52 -7.78
C LEU A 130 5.02 -22.90 -7.84
N PHE A 131 3.85 -23.03 -7.23
CA PHE A 131 3.08 -24.28 -7.26
C PHE A 131 2.45 -24.54 -8.63
N ILE A 132 1.93 -23.52 -9.30
CA ILE A 132 1.34 -23.65 -10.65
C ILE A 132 2.41 -24.00 -11.69
N GLU A 133 3.61 -23.44 -11.58
CA GLU A 133 4.75 -23.73 -12.45
C GLU A 133 5.53 -24.99 -12.02
N GLU A 134 4.98 -25.78 -11.10
CA GLU A 134 5.54 -27.05 -10.62
C GLU A 134 6.95 -26.95 -9.99
N TYR A 135 7.39 -25.74 -9.58
CA TYR A 135 8.66 -25.55 -8.87
C TYR A 135 8.65 -26.10 -7.44
N ILE A 136 7.47 -26.24 -6.85
CA ILE A 136 7.27 -26.77 -5.52
C ILE A 136 6.13 -27.82 -5.52
N PRO A 137 6.26 -28.92 -4.79
CA PRO A 137 5.27 -29.99 -4.79
C PRO A 137 3.98 -29.66 -4.03
N LYS A 138 4.02 -28.64 -3.17
CA LYS A 138 2.91 -28.25 -2.29
C LYS A 138 2.92 -26.74 -2.01
N ASN A 139 1.77 -26.11 -2.06
CA ASN A 139 1.67 -24.69 -1.73
C ASN A 139 1.62 -24.47 -0.20
N PRO A 140 2.69 -23.93 0.44
CA PRO A 140 2.73 -23.76 1.89
C PRO A 140 1.84 -22.61 2.39
N THR A 141 1.33 -21.75 1.48
CA THR A 141 0.48 -20.60 1.84
C THR A 141 -1.01 -20.96 1.94
N SER A 142 -1.42 -22.17 1.54
CA SER A 142 -2.82 -22.61 1.51
C SER A 142 -3.54 -22.43 2.86
N LYS A 143 -2.83 -22.66 3.97
CA LYS A 143 -3.36 -22.53 5.34
C LYS A 143 -3.16 -21.15 5.97
N LEU A 144 -2.58 -20.18 5.24
CA LEU A 144 -2.43 -18.82 5.75
C LEU A 144 -3.76 -18.06 5.61
N LYS A 145 -4.25 -17.54 6.74
CA LYS A 145 -5.46 -16.70 6.79
C LYS A 145 -5.06 -15.23 6.94
N GLN A 146 -5.84 -14.35 6.34
CA GLN A 146 -5.70 -12.91 6.55
C GLN A 146 -6.16 -12.53 7.95
N THR A 147 -5.52 -11.52 8.52
CA THR A 147 -5.89 -10.92 9.80
C THR A 147 -7.13 -10.05 9.60
N LYS A 148 -8.07 -10.11 10.53
CA LYS A 148 -9.23 -9.20 10.53
C LYS A 148 -8.74 -7.76 10.67
N VAL A 149 -9.08 -6.91 9.72
CA VAL A 149 -8.80 -5.48 9.76
C VAL A 149 -10.03 -4.78 10.31
N PRO A 150 -9.92 -4.02 11.42
CA PRO A 150 -11.05 -3.24 11.91
C PRO A 150 -11.49 -2.24 10.82
N SER A 151 -12.76 -2.27 10.47
CA SER A 151 -13.35 -1.25 9.62
C SER A 151 -13.50 0.02 10.45
N ARG A 152 -12.70 1.05 10.15
CA ARG A 152 -12.88 2.37 10.73
C ARG A 152 -13.49 3.26 9.66
N LEU A 153 -14.65 3.79 9.94
CA LEU A 153 -15.23 4.86 9.13
C LEU A 153 -14.26 6.05 9.18
N ARG A 154 -13.88 6.52 8.03
CA ARG A 154 -13.07 7.74 7.92
C ARG A 154 -14.04 8.90 7.84
N GLU A 155 -14.01 9.80 8.81
CA GLU A 155 -14.80 11.02 8.74
C GLU A 155 -14.28 11.91 7.60
N ALA A 156 -15.21 12.36 6.75
CA ALA A 156 -14.94 13.40 5.77
C ALA A 156 -14.69 14.72 6.49
N LEU A 157 -13.93 15.60 5.87
CA LEU A 157 -13.80 16.98 6.35
C LEU A 157 -15.13 17.71 6.12
N SER A 158 -15.56 18.51 7.07
CA SER A 158 -16.72 19.39 6.90
C SER A 158 -16.41 20.52 5.91
N VAL A 159 -17.45 21.22 5.45
CA VAL A 159 -17.28 22.40 4.58
C VAL A 159 -16.48 23.49 5.30
N ASP A 160 -16.72 23.69 6.60
CA ASP A 160 -15.99 24.65 7.42
C ASP A 160 -14.52 24.30 7.58
N GLU A 161 -14.20 23.00 7.78
CA GLU A 161 -12.82 22.54 7.85
C GLU A 161 -12.07 22.74 6.52
N ILE A 162 -12.75 22.56 5.38
CA ILE A 162 -12.19 22.90 4.06
C ILE A 162 -11.92 24.41 3.95
N GLU A 163 -12.82 25.27 4.46
CA GLU A 163 -12.63 26.72 4.43
C GLU A 163 -11.47 27.15 5.33
N ILE A 164 -11.33 26.56 6.50
CA ILE A 164 -10.15 26.80 7.37
C ILE A 164 -8.86 26.44 6.64
N LEU A 165 -8.80 25.29 5.94
CA LEU A 165 -7.63 24.91 5.14
C LEU A 165 -7.31 25.94 4.06
N ARG A 166 -8.33 26.46 3.36
CA ARG A 166 -8.19 27.51 2.33
C ARG A 166 -7.55 28.77 2.88
N GLN A 167 -7.98 29.20 4.06
CA GLN A 167 -7.45 30.39 4.74
C GLN A 167 -5.99 30.23 5.19
N LYS A 168 -5.55 29.00 5.47
CA LYS A 168 -4.17 28.69 5.90
C LYS A 168 -3.17 28.51 4.76
N CYS A 169 -3.63 28.57 3.50
CA CYS A 169 -2.76 28.60 2.34
C CYS A 169 -2.01 29.94 2.24
N LYS A 170 -0.67 29.89 2.19
CA LYS A 170 0.19 31.08 2.14
C LYS A 170 0.60 31.50 0.72
N SER A 171 0.61 30.57 -0.23
CA SER A 171 1.04 30.85 -1.61
C SER A 171 -0.07 30.53 -2.61
N VAL A 172 -0.03 31.18 -3.77
CA VAL A 172 -0.95 30.89 -4.89
C VAL A 172 -0.89 29.41 -5.28
N ARG A 173 0.30 28.81 -5.28
CA ARG A 173 0.48 27.38 -5.53
C ARG A 173 -0.24 26.52 -4.49
N GLU A 174 -0.15 26.84 -3.20
CA GLU A 174 -0.85 26.08 -2.14
C GLU A 174 -2.37 26.18 -2.33
N LYS A 175 -2.89 27.40 -2.62
CA LYS A 175 -4.31 27.63 -2.87
C LYS A 175 -4.80 26.82 -4.08
N ALA A 176 -4.07 26.89 -5.20
CA ALA A 176 -4.40 26.16 -6.41
C ALA A 176 -4.36 24.65 -6.21
N LEU A 177 -3.32 24.14 -5.54
CA LEU A 177 -3.15 22.71 -5.28
C LEU A 177 -4.24 22.16 -4.36
N LEU A 178 -4.53 22.84 -3.25
CA LEU A 178 -5.57 22.41 -2.30
C LEU A 178 -6.94 22.40 -2.99
N GLU A 179 -7.33 23.51 -3.63
CA GLU A 179 -8.64 23.63 -4.26
C GLU A 179 -8.83 22.65 -5.41
N PHE A 180 -7.80 22.48 -6.25
CA PHE A 180 -7.85 21.51 -7.32
C PHE A 180 -7.94 20.07 -6.81
N THR A 181 -7.10 19.70 -5.82
CA THR A 181 -7.12 18.37 -5.22
C THR A 181 -8.48 18.03 -4.62
N TYR A 182 -9.09 18.98 -3.91
CA TYR A 182 -10.41 18.84 -3.31
C TYR A 182 -11.49 18.75 -4.38
N SER A 183 -11.61 19.76 -5.24
CA SER A 183 -12.74 19.87 -6.17
C SER A 183 -12.75 18.81 -7.26
N SER A 184 -11.58 18.39 -7.75
CA SER A 184 -11.47 17.37 -8.78
C SER A 184 -11.62 15.94 -8.25
N GLY A 185 -11.31 15.72 -6.98
CA GLY A 185 -11.26 14.38 -6.40
C GLY A 185 -10.27 13.44 -7.10
N CYS A 186 -9.27 13.96 -7.82
CA CYS A 186 -8.23 13.18 -8.46
C CYS A 186 -7.42 12.36 -7.46
N ARG A 187 -6.94 11.18 -7.90
CA ARG A 187 -5.94 10.44 -7.13
C ARG A 187 -4.61 11.18 -7.15
N LEU A 188 -3.81 11.01 -6.09
CA LEU A 188 -2.50 11.65 -6.00
C LEU A 188 -1.61 11.40 -7.23
N ALA A 189 -1.57 10.17 -7.75
CA ALA A 189 -0.79 9.86 -8.95
C ALA A 189 -1.31 10.62 -10.19
N GLU A 190 -2.63 10.72 -10.34
CA GLU A 190 -3.25 11.47 -11.43
C GLU A 190 -2.88 12.96 -11.36
N ILE A 191 -2.91 13.58 -10.16
CA ILE A 191 -2.50 14.99 -9.98
C ILE A 191 -1.04 15.21 -10.39
N VAL A 192 -0.16 14.25 -10.09
CA VAL A 192 1.26 14.30 -10.48
C VAL A 192 1.42 14.34 -11.99
N ASP A 193 0.63 13.56 -12.72
CA ASP A 193 0.83 13.33 -14.15
C ASP A 193 0.19 14.42 -15.03
N ILE A 194 -0.72 15.25 -14.50
CA ILE A 194 -1.41 16.32 -15.26
C ILE A 194 -0.45 17.35 -15.81
N ASN A 195 -0.65 17.73 -17.08
CA ASN A 195 0.00 18.84 -17.75
C ASN A 195 -0.96 20.04 -17.86
N LYS A 196 -0.41 21.24 -18.11
CA LYS A 196 -1.21 22.47 -18.32
C LYS A 196 -2.14 22.35 -19.53
N GLU A 197 -1.70 21.64 -20.56
CA GLU A 197 -2.42 21.43 -21.83
C GLU A 197 -3.59 20.44 -21.72
N ASP A 198 -3.60 19.56 -20.68
CA ASP A 198 -4.68 18.59 -20.48
C ASP A 198 -5.99 19.24 -20.03
N ILE A 199 -5.96 20.54 -19.66
CA ILE A 199 -7.08 21.24 -19.04
C ILE A 199 -7.97 21.91 -20.09
N ASP A 200 -9.22 21.49 -20.14
CA ASP A 200 -10.29 22.24 -20.82
C ASP A 200 -10.80 23.34 -19.88
N TRP A 201 -10.32 24.57 -20.10
CA TRP A 201 -10.67 25.74 -19.30
C TRP A 201 -12.13 26.18 -19.45
N ASN A 202 -12.75 25.89 -20.58
CA ASN A 202 -14.12 26.30 -20.87
C ASN A 202 -15.10 25.39 -20.10
N ASN A 203 -14.93 24.11 -20.24
CA ASN A 203 -15.79 23.12 -19.59
C ASN A 203 -15.37 22.82 -18.15
N LYS A 204 -14.20 23.28 -17.70
CA LYS A 204 -13.60 22.98 -16.37
C LYS A 204 -13.42 21.48 -16.18
N THR A 205 -12.90 20.81 -17.18
CA THR A 205 -12.68 19.37 -17.22
C THR A 205 -11.26 19.03 -17.65
N LEU A 206 -10.85 17.81 -17.37
CA LEU A 206 -9.62 17.22 -17.90
C LEU A 206 -9.79 15.71 -18.01
N LYS A 207 -9.02 15.08 -18.88
CA LYS A 207 -8.93 13.64 -18.96
C LYS A 207 -7.79 13.14 -18.07
N VAL A 208 -8.05 12.11 -17.30
CA VAL A 208 -7.02 11.44 -16.48
C VAL A 208 -7.02 9.95 -16.78
N ILE A 209 -5.83 9.35 -16.72
CA ILE A 209 -5.65 7.90 -16.87
C ILE A 209 -5.59 7.30 -15.48
N GLY A 210 -6.57 6.47 -15.15
CA GLY A 210 -6.68 5.79 -13.86
C GLY A 210 -6.01 4.41 -13.84
N LYS A 211 -6.26 3.67 -12.75
CA LYS A 211 -5.77 2.30 -12.59
C LYS A 211 -6.30 1.41 -13.73
N GLY A 212 -5.39 0.62 -14.32
CA GLY A 212 -5.72 -0.26 -15.45
C GLY A 212 -5.81 0.47 -16.80
N ASN A 213 -5.14 1.60 -16.94
CA ASN A 213 -5.09 2.41 -18.17
C ASN A 213 -6.47 2.87 -18.68
N LYS A 214 -7.44 3.04 -17.74
CA LYS A 214 -8.79 3.53 -18.09
C LYS A 214 -8.82 5.04 -18.03
N GLU A 215 -9.21 5.68 -19.14
CA GLU A 215 -9.46 7.11 -19.19
C GLU A 215 -10.79 7.47 -18.52
N ARG A 216 -10.83 8.60 -17.87
CA ARG A 216 -12.06 9.24 -17.43
C ARG A 216 -11.96 10.76 -17.47
N VAL A 217 -13.09 11.40 -17.61
CA VAL A 217 -13.21 12.85 -17.48
C VAL A 217 -13.39 13.20 -16.01
N VAL A 218 -12.66 14.21 -15.55
CA VAL A 218 -12.75 14.78 -14.21
C VAL A 218 -13.16 16.24 -14.33
N CYS A 219 -14.06 16.67 -13.44
CA CYS A 219 -14.50 18.05 -13.37
C CYS A 219 -13.86 18.75 -12.16
N PHE A 220 -13.66 20.05 -12.25
CA PHE A 220 -13.24 20.89 -11.12
C PHE A 220 -14.07 22.18 -11.07
N ASN A 221 -14.15 22.78 -9.89
CA ASN A 221 -15.02 23.93 -9.68
C ASN A 221 -14.41 25.25 -10.24
N THR A 222 -15.24 26.29 -10.28
CA THR A 222 -14.84 27.61 -10.78
C THR A 222 -13.73 28.25 -9.94
N LYS A 223 -13.72 28.03 -8.62
CA LYS A 223 -12.66 28.51 -7.71
C LYS A 223 -11.30 27.92 -8.08
N ALA A 224 -11.24 26.59 -8.33
CA ALA A 224 -10.02 25.92 -8.81
C ALA A 224 -9.56 26.47 -10.15
N LYS A 225 -10.49 26.75 -11.11
CA LYS A 225 -10.15 27.36 -12.40
C LYS A 225 -9.39 28.69 -12.23
N TYR A 226 -9.91 29.61 -11.41
CA TYR A 226 -9.26 30.91 -11.21
C TYR A 226 -7.91 30.76 -10.49
N LEU A 227 -7.84 29.99 -9.43
CA LEU A 227 -6.60 29.76 -8.68
C LEU A 227 -5.52 29.06 -9.51
N LEU A 228 -5.90 28.10 -10.36
CA LEU A 228 -4.97 27.49 -11.30
C LEU A 228 -4.44 28.47 -12.33
N LYS A 229 -5.30 29.33 -12.92
CA LYS A 229 -4.86 30.36 -13.86
C LYS A 229 -3.91 31.35 -13.20
N GLU A 230 -4.24 31.86 -12.00
CA GLU A 230 -3.38 32.73 -11.21
C GLU A 230 -2.01 32.06 -10.93
N TYR A 231 -2.03 30.79 -10.53
CA TYR A 231 -0.81 30.03 -10.29
C TYR A 231 0.04 29.87 -11.54
N ILE A 232 -0.57 29.48 -12.68
CA ILE A 232 0.15 29.32 -13.95
C ILE A 232 0.77 30.67 -14.41
N LEU A 233 0.04 31.76 -14.29
CA LEU A 233 0.55 33.10 -14.62
C LEU A 233 1.68 33.57 -13.71
N SER A 234 1.70 33.10 -12.45
CA SER A 234 2.76 33.43 -11.50
C SER A 234 4.07 32.65 -11.74
N ARG A 235 4.02 31.59 -12.59
CA ARG A 235 5.18 30.77 -12.89
C ARG A 235 6.14 31.46 -13.84
N ARG A 236 7.44 31.21 -13.65
CA ARG A 236 8.54 31.73 -14.49
C ARG A 236 9.32 30.59 -15.18
N ASP A 237 8.69 29.44 -15.37
CA ASP A 237 9.29 28.25 -16.00
C ASP A 237 8.46 27.79 -17.20
N ASN A 238 9.09 26.97 -18.07
CA ASN A 238 8.47 26.42 -19.26
C ASN A 238 8.03 24.95 -19.10
N ASN A 239 8.06 24.39 -17.88
CA ASN A 239 7.68 23.03 -17.64
C ASN A 239 6.19 22.80 -17.98
N CYS A 240 5.88 21.73 -18.72
CA CYS A 240 4.51 21.36 -19.08
C CYS A 240 3.66 20.93 -17.90
N ALA A 241 4.26 20.39 -16.82
CA ALA A 241 3.53 19.90 -15.67
C ALA A 241 2.62 20.98 -15.05
N LEU A 242 1.41 20.59 -14.60
CA LEU A 242 0.48 21.51 -13.93
C LEU A 242 1.10 22.06 -12.65
N PHE A 243 1.68 21.21 -11.81
CA PHE A 243 2.32 21.63 -10.56
C PHE A 243 3.82 21.34 -10.56
N VAL A 244 4.60 22.36 -10.21
CA VAL A 244 6.07 22.31 -10.18
C VAL A 244 6.65 22.74 -8.84
N ALA A 245 7.91 22.38 -8.60
CA ALA A 245 8.67 22.82 -7.43
C ALA A 245 8.83 24.35 -7.44
N SER A 246 8.81 25.00 -6.25
CA SER A 246 8.96 26.47 -6.13
C SER A 246 10.38 26.96 -6.30
N LYS A 247 11.37 26.07 -6.16
CA LYS A 247 12.79 26.39 -6.34
C LYS A 247 13.30 25.69 -7.59
N GLY A 248 14.19 26.35 -8.32
CA GLY A 248 14.79 25.77 -9.53
C GLY A 248 15.37 24.37 -9.27
N PRO A 249 15.31 23.47 -10.26
CA PRO A 249 14.98 23.64 -11.67
C PRO A 249 13.48 23.54 -12.02
N HIS A 250 12.56 23.81 -11.09
CA HIS A 250 11.09 23.78 -11.29
C HIS A 250 10.57 22.47 -11.90
N ASN A 251 11.10 21.34 -11.41
CA ASN A 251 10.66 20.01 -11.84
C ASN A 251 9.20 19.75 -11.42
N ARG A 252 8.53 18.85 -12.16
CA ARG A 252 7.21 18.32 -11.82
C ARG A 252 7.16 17.89 -10.34
N LEU A 253 6.11 18.28 -9.61
CA LEU A 253 5.92 17.83 -8.22
C LEU A 253 5.63 16.34 -8.19
N GLY A 254 6.45 15.59 -7.44
CA GLY A 254 6.16 14.20 -7.13
C GLY A 254 5.10 14.06 -6.02
N GLY A 255 4.47 12.88 -5.93
CA GLY A 255 3.41 12.62 -4.97
C GLY A 255 3.77 12.94 -3.51
N ARG A 256 4.98 12.58 -3.06
CA ARG A 256 5.46 12.91 -1.69
C ARG A 256 5.54 14.42 -1.45
N SER A 257 5.87 15.20 -2.47
CA SER A 257 5.93 16.67 -2.36
C SER A 257 4.53 17.28 -2.24
N ILE A 258 3.56 16.76 -3.00
CA ILE A 258 2.15 17.16 -2.90
C ILE A 258 1.59 16.81 -1.51
N GLU A 259 1.81 15.59 -1.02
CA GLU A 259 1.41 15.19 0.34
C GLU A 259 2.01 16.10 1.39
N ARG A 260 3.32 16.41 1.29
CA ARG A 260 3.99 17.31 2.23
C ARG A 260 3.38 18.72 2.21
N ILE A 261 3.04 19.28 1.04
CA ILE A 261 2.41 20.60 0.96
C ILE A 261 1.06 20.57 1.68
N ILE A 262 0.23 19.56 1.42
CA ILE A 262 -1.08 19.42 2.06
C ILE A 262 -0.94 19.25 3.58
N ASN A 263 0.02 18.43 4.05
CA ASN A 263 0.30 18.27 5.48
C ASN A 263 0.72 19.60 6.13
N VAL A 264 1.58 20.39 5.49
CA VAL A 264 2.00 21.72 6.00
C VAL A 264 0.80 22.68 6.11
N ILE A 265 -0.14 22.64 5.16
CA ILE A 265 -1.38 23.44 5.26
C ILE A 265 -2.23 22.94 6.43
N ALA A 266 -2.36 21.61 6.59
CA ALA A 266 -3.10 20.97 7.67
C ALA A 266 -2.53 21.32 9.05
N ASP A 267 -1.22 21.27 9.20
CA ASP A 267 -0.52 21.63 10.45
C ASP A 267 -0.80 23.10 10.84
N ARG A 268 -0.82 24.01 9.85
CA ARG A 268 -1.20 25.42 10.09
C ARG A 268 -2.67 25.59 10.46
N ALA A 269 -3.53 24.69 9.98
CA ALA A 269 -4.97 24.72 10.26
C ALA A 269 -5.33 24.20 11.65
N GLN A 270 -4.46 23.43 12.29
CA GLN A 270 -4.61 22.87 13.66
C GLN A 270 -5.94 22.13 13.88
N LEU A 271 -6.43 21.41 12.87
CA LEU A 271 -7.71 20.70 12.94
C LEU A 271 -7.67 19.41 13.77
N GLY A 272 -6.52 19.03 14.33
CA GLY A 272 -6.36 17.79 15.13
C GLY A 272 -6.53 16.50 14.32
N LYS A 273 -6.63 16.59 13.00
CA LYS A 273 -6.83 15.49 12.05
C LYS A 273 -5.65 15.39 11.08
N SER A 274 -5.28 14.18 10.69
CA SER A 274 -4.32 13.96 9.61
C SER A 274 -5.00 14.19 8.25
N ILE A 275 -4.56 15.19 7.50
CA ILE A 275 -5.16 15.60 6.22
C ILE A 275 -4.20 15.25 5.09
N TYR A 276 -4.69 14.51 4.12
CA TYR A 276 -3.93 13.99 2.98
C TYR A 276 -4.82 13.94 1.73
N PRO A 277 -4.26 13.82 0.52
CA PRO A 277 -5.02 13.88 -0.74
C PRO A 277 -6.23 12.95 -0.81
N HIS A 278 -6.09 11.72 -0.30
CA HIS A 278 -7.21 10.77 -0.28
C HIS A 278 -8.35 11.18 0.67
N LEU A 279 -8.06 11.92 1.76
CA LEU A 279 -9.10 12.45 2.62
C LEU A 279 -9.86 13.59 1.93
N LEU A 280 -9.16 14.49 1.22
CA LEU A 280 -9.80 15.53 0.41
C LEU A 280 -10.72 14.93 -0.66
N ARG A 281 -10.27 13.89 -1.33
CA ARG A 281 -11.09 13.14 -2.30
C ARG A 281 -12.29 12.45 -1.64
N HIS A 282 -12.13 11.89 -0.44
CA HIS A 282 -13.23 11.33 0.33
C HIS A 282 -14.24 12.43 0.68
N SER A 283 -13.77 13.57 1.13
CA SER A 283 -14.62 14.70 1.53
C SER A 283 -15.47 15.22 0.36
N ILE A 284 -14.87 15.42 -0.84
CA ILE A 284 -15.67 15.86 -2.00
C ILE A 284 -16.69 14.79 -2.42
N ALA A 285 -16.35 13.49 -2.35
CA ALA A 285 -17.32 12.43 -2.62
C ALA A 285 -18.54 12.51 -1.69
N THR A 286 -18.28 12.67 -0.39
CA THR A 286 -19.33 12.79 0.64
C THR A 286 -20.17 14.05 0.43
N HIS A 287 -19.52 15.20 0.12
CA HIS A 287 -20.22 16.46 -0.12
C HIS A 287 -21.09 16.43 -1.38
N LEU A 288 -20.63 15.79 -2.46
CA LEU A 288 -21.43 15.64 -3.69
C LEU A 288 -22.65 14.75 -3.46
N LEU A 289 -22.51 13.65 -2.68
CA LEU A 289 -23.63 12.82 -2.29
C LEU A 289 -24.63 13.57 -1.39
N ALA A 290 -24.12 14.33 -0.40
CA ALA A 290 -24.95 15.15 0.48
C ALA A 290 -25.67 16.28 -0.30
N ALA A 291 -25.08 16.78 -1.38
CA ALA A 291 -25.71 17.73 -2.31
C ALA A 291 -26.71 17.10 -3.28
N GLY A 292 -26.98 15.79 -3.18
CA GLY A 292 -27.97 15.06 -3.97
C GLY A 292 -27.44 14.49 -5.29
N MET A 293 -26.11 14.47 -5.54
CA MET A 293 -25.58 13.79 -6.71
C MET A 293 -25.77 12.27 -6.57
N ALA A 294 -26.33 11.65 -7.60
CA ALA A 294 -26.54 10.20 -7.61
C ALA A 294 -25.23 9.43 -7.44
N LEU A 295 -25.25 8.36 -6.66
CA LEU A 295 -24.08 7.54 -6.33
C LEU A 295 -23.28 7.09 -7.55
N HIS A 296 -23.97 6.66 -8.62
CA HIS A 296 -23.29 6.21 -9.86
C HIS A 296 -22.53 7.36 -10.57
N ASN A 297 -23.03 8.60 -10.48
CA ASN A 297 -22.35 9.78 -11.03
C ASN A 297 -21.07 10.11 -10.23
N VAL A 298 -21.14 10.00 -8.89
CA VAL A 298 -19.97 10.15 -8.04
C VAL A 298 -18.95 9.05 -8.32
N GLN A 299 -19.40 7.81 -8.54
CA GLN A 299 -18.55 6.67 -8.95
C GLN A 299 -17.84 6.94 -10.27
N ALA A 300 -18.57 7.40 -11.28
CA ALA A 300 -18.01 7.72 -12.58
C ALA A 300 -16.98 8.85 -12.50
N LEU A 301 -17.32 9.95 -11.81
CA LEU A 301 -16.41 11.09 -11.59
C LEU A 301 -15.11 10.67 -10.92
N LEU A 302 -15.21 9.88 -9.87
CA LEU A 302 -14.04 9.41 -9.12
C LEU A 302 -13.33 8.23 -9.80
N GLY A 303 -13.96 7.51 -10.72
CA GLY A 303 -13.39 6.33 -11.38
C GLY A 303 -13.17 5.17 -10.41
N HIS A 304 -14.20 4.83 -9.63
CA HIS A 304 -14.22 3.64 -8.81
C HIS A 304 -14.64 2.45 -9.67
N SER A 305 -13.72 1.50 -9.86
CA SER A 305 -14.00 0.25 -10.57
C SER A 305 -14.81 -0.75 -9.73
N ASP A 306 -14.78 -0.59 -8.40
CA ASP A 306 -15.54 -1.41 -7.45
C ASP A 306 -16.62 -0.54 -6.78
N PRO A 307 -17.92 -0.89 -6.97
CA PRO A 307 -19.04 -0.21 -6.31
C PRO A 307 -18.91 -0.13 -4.79
N LYS A 308 -18.33 -1.15 -4.16
CA LYS A 308 -18.11 -1.21 -2.72
C LYS A 308 -17.27 -0.03 -2.19
N THR A 309 -16.36 0.51 -3.03
CA THR A 309 -15.51 1.65 -2.62
C THR A 309 -16.33 2.94 -2.44
N THR A 310 -17.45 3.07 -3.15
CA THR A 310 -18.31 4.26 -3.06
C THR A 310 -19.51 4.03 -2.14
N GLN A 311 -19.94 2.78 -1.95
CA GLN A 311 -20.94 2.42 -0.95
C GLN A 311 -20.52 2.83 0.47
N ILE A 312 -19.20 2.78 0.78
CA ILE A 312 -18.65 3.27 2.06
C ILE A 312 -19.02 4.74 2.31
N TYR A 313 -19.16 5.54 1.26
CA TYR A 313 -19.55 6.96 1.36
C TYR A 313 -21.06 7.14 1.55
N ALA A 314 -21.86 6.24 0.98
CA ALA A 314 -23.32 6.25 1.11
C ALA A 314 -23.79 5.76 2.49
N GLU A 315 -23.09 4.78 3.07
CA GLU A 315 -23.38 4.23 4.41
C GLU A 315 -23.04 5.20 5.55
N THR A 316 -22.22 6.24 5.29
CA THR A 316 -21.67 7.13 6.34
C THR A 316 -22.58 8.28 6.70
N SER A 317 -23.65 8.54 5.96
CA SER A 317 -24.49 9.72 6.17
C SER A 317 -25.87 9.34 6.71
N ILE A 318 -25.95 9.15 8.06
CA ILE A 318 -27.22 9.21 8.78
C ILE A 318 -27.97 10.50 8.44
N GLU A 319 -27.25 11.59 8.20
CA GLU A 319 -27.77 12.86 7.72
C GLU A 319 -28.49 12.74 6.38
N ASN A 320 -27.98 11.96 5.43
CA ASN A 320 -28.67 11.71 4.17
C ASN A 320 -29.95 10.89 4.35
N VAL A 321 -29.94 9.91 5.26
CA VAL A 321 -31.16 9.14 5.60
C VAL A 321 -32.20 10.05 6.23
N VAL A 322 -31.80 10.94 7.15
CA VAL A 322 -32.68 11.91 7.78
C VAL A 322 -33.18 12.95 6.78
N TYR A 323 -32.32 13.41 5.86
CA TYR A 323 -32.69 14.35 4.80
C TYR A 323 -33.70 13.73 3.82
N GLU A 324 -33.40 12.52 3.32
CA GLU A 324 -34.30 11.78 2.43
C GLU A 324 -35.63 11.47 3.11
N TYR A 325 -35.59 11.04 4.38
CA TYR A 325 -36.80 10.81 5.16
C TYR A 325 -37.66 12.07 5.29
N LYS A 326 -37.04 13.21 5.63
CA LYS A 326 -37.75 14.51 5.73
C LYS A 326 -38.26 15.03 4.40
N ARG A 327 -37.67 14.60 3.27
CA ARG A 327 -38.14 14.99 1.93
C ARG A 327 -39.35 14.17 1.48
N ILE A 328 -39.52 12.96 2.02
CA ILE A 328 -40.59 12.01 1.64
C ILE A 328 -41.76 12.08 2.65
N SER A 329 -41.50 12.48 3.88
CA SER A 329 -42.51 12.64 4.93
C SER A 329 -43.00 14.09 5.00
#